data_4bdf304608d72278d6fc702c4290c4e0
#
_entry.id   4bdf304608d72278d6fc702c4290c4e0
#
_cell.length_a   1.000
_cell.length_b   1.000
_cell.length_c   1.000
_cell.angle_alpha   90.00
_cell.angle_beta   90.00
_cell.angle_gamma   90.00
#
_symmetry.space_group_name_H-M   'P 1'
#
loop_
_entity.id
_entity.type
_entity.pdbx_description
1 polymer ?
#
loop_
_entity_poly.entity_id
_entity_poly.type
_entity_poly.pdbx_seq_one_letter_code
_entity_poly.pdbx_strand_id
1 'polypeptide(L)'
;MICFSWVSQIILAIISFLWLIPYYIAFKVGNHKYMSNALDLSCNNRYTLMYYSGFFISIVWYIMPFLNQPRFKLNIFSLFDTKVIILENVLYNIILIALIGYFMFVWGTKVVNCNLQATKDRFLHPSKLITDGPYKKVRNPMIMGDLFCHLSFILLLGAIHTLCLYIIYICINITIVHIENKYSLRVYFKKEYKEYAKNTPAYMNQELWLFAIFYFTIIVINTYLTTLYI
;
A
#
# COMPACT_ATOMS: atom_id res chain seq x y z
N MET A 1 -13.51 25.36 10.61
CA MET A 1 -13.52 24.46 9.45
C MET A 1 -12.30 23.52 9.39
N ILE A 2 -11.08 23.98 9.69
CA ILE A 2 -9.83 23.18 9.68
C ILE A 2 -9.87 22.03 10.71
N CYS A 3 -10.41 22.27 11.90
CA CYS A 3 -10.44 21.26 12.97
C CYS A 3 -11.33 20.04 12.62
N PHE A 4 -12.44 20.25 11.92
CA PHE A 4 -13.35 19.16 11.53
C PHE A 4 -12.73 18.22 10.48
N SER A 5 -11.90 18.73 9.61
CA SER A 5 -11.22 17.95 8.58
C SER A 5 -10.16 16.99 9.17
N TRP A 6 -9.43 17.40 10.19
CA TRP A 6 -8.50 16.53 10.92
C TRP A 6 -9.23 15.40 11.64
N VAL A 7 -10.30 15.72 12.36
CA VAL A 7 -11.07 14.75 13.13
C VAL A 7 -11.63 13.65 12.23
N SER A 8 -12.23 14.03 11.09
CA SER A 8 -12.77 13.02 10.15
C SER A 8 -11.70 12.09 9.60
N GLN A 9 -10.51 12.59 9.27
CA GLN A 9 -9.42 11.77 8.77
C GLN A 9 -8.82 10.85 9.84
N ILE A 10 -8.69 11.34 11.08
CA ILE A 10 -8.27 10.50 12.20
C ILE A 10 -9.26 9.37 12.45
N ILE A 11 -10.57 9.66 12.41
CA ILE A 11 -11.61 8.64 12.55
C ILE A 11 -11.49 7.58 11.45
N LEU A 12 -11.32 7.99 10.20
CA LEU A 12 -11.13 7.06 9.08
C LEU A 12 -9.87 6.22 9.23
N ALA A 13 -8.76 6.81 9.67
CA ALA A 13 -7.53 6.08 9.95
C ALA A 13 -7.72 5.05 11.08
N ILE A 14 -8.43 5.39 12.15
CA ILE A 14 -8.78 4.47 13.24
C ILE A 14 -9.68 3.35 12.72
N ILE A 15 -10.72 3.66 11.96
CA ILE A 15 -11.62 2.66 11.36
C ILE A 15 -10.80 1.70 10.47
N SER A 16 -9.92 2.20 9.61
CA SER A 16 -9.08 1.35 8.77
C SER A 16 -8.17 0.44 9.60
N PHE A 17 -7.64 0.93 10.72
CA PHE A 17 -6.83 0.14 11.64
C PHE A 17 -7.66 -0.97 12.32
N LEU A 18 -8.89 -0.69 12.71
CA LEU A 18 -9.80 -1.70 13.30
C LEU A 18 -10.14 -2.82 12.31
N TRP A 19 -10.13 -2.55 11.00
CA TRP A 19 -10.33 -3.58 9.98
C TRP A 19 -9.17 -4.58 9.85
N LEU A 20 -8.06 -4.36 10.54
CA LEU A 20 -7.04 -5.40 10.72
C LEU A 20 -7.53 -6.57 11.59
N ILE A 21 -8.53 -6.35 12.45
CA ILE A 21 -9.08 -7.41 13.32
C ILE A 21 -9.72 -8.53 12.49
N PRO A 22 -10.71 -8.26 11.62
CA PRO A 22 -11.29 -9.29 10.76
C PRO A 22 -10.25 -9.89 9.79
N TYR A 23 -9.30 -9.09 9.29
CA TYR A 23 -8.18 -9.60 8.48
C TYR A 23 -7.35 -10.63 9.26
N TYR A 24 -6.95 -10.30 10.48
CA TYR A 24 -6.21 -11.22 11.37
C TYR A 24 -7.00 -12.49 11.69
N ILE A 25 -8.31 -12.37 11.98
CA ILE A 25 -9.19 -13.50 12.25
C ILE A 25 -9.24 -14.45 11.05
N ALA A 26 -9.36 -13.91 9.84
CA ALA A 26 -9.38 -14.70 8.61
C ALA A 26 -8.15 -15.60 8.47
N PHE A 27 -6.97 -15.10 8.80
CA PHE A 27 -5.72 -15.87 8.76
C PHE A 27 -5.58 -16.83 9.93
N LYS A 28 -5.87 -16.39 11.16
CA LYS A 28 -5.69 -17.21 12.37
C LYS A 28 -6.62 -18.43 12.40
N VAL A 29 -7.90 -18.23 12.13
CA VAL A 29 -8.90 -19.32 12.10
C VAL A 29 -8.63 -20.27 10.93
N GLY A 30 -8.05 -19.76 9.83
CA GLY A 30 -7.61 -20.54 8.68
C GLY A 30 -6.65 -21.66 9.02
N ASN A 31 -5.67 -21.36 9.84
CA ASN A 31 -4.62 -22.31 10.18
C ASN A 31 -5.10 -23.48 11.08
N HIS A 32 -5.99 -23.21 12.03
CA HIS A 32 -6.49 -24.26 12.92
C HIS A 32 -7.35 -25.31 12.19
N LYS A 33 -8.15 -24.91 11.20
CA LYS A 33 -8.98 -25.83 10.42
C LYS A 33 -8.24 -26.60 9.34
N TYR A 34 -7.17 -26.04 8.78
CA TYR A 34 -6.36 -26.72 7.77
C TYR A 34 -5.59 -27.92 8.35
N MET A 35 -5.18 -27.80 9.61
CA MET A 35 -4.56 -28.92 10.36
C MET A 35 -5.51 -30.07 10.64
N SER A 36 -6.83 -29.87 10.52
CA SER A 36 -7.88 -30.86 10.85
C SER A 36 -8.56 -31.51 9.62
N ASN A 37 -7.97 -31.49 8.43
CA ASN A 37 -8.48 -32.14 7.20
C ASN A 37 -9.90 -31.74 6.74
N ALA A 38 -10.46 -30.65 7.25
CA ALA A 38 -11.79 -30.20 6.83
C ALA A 38 -11.70 -29.27 5.60
N LEU A 39 -11.83 -29.83 4.42
CA LEU A 39 -12.22 -29.16 3.17
C LEU A 39 -13.68 -28.69 3.31
N ASP A 40 -13.93 -27.60 4.03
CA ASP A 40 -15.28 -27.16 4.27
C ASP A 40 -15.53 -25.76 3.68
N LEU A 41 -16.78 -25.52 3.28
CA LEU A 41 -17.36 -24.26 2.79
C LEU A 41 -16.94 -23.00 3.61
N SER A 42 -16.48 -23.20 4.85
CA SER A 42 -15.90 -22.15 5.69
C SER A 42 -14.62 -21.49 5.10
N CYS A 43 -13.94 -22.10 4.14
CA CYS A 43 -12.77 -21.52 3.47
C CYS A 43 -13.16 -20.32 2.60
N ASN A 44 -14.32 -20.38 1.97
CA ASN A 44 -14.84 -19.32 1.09
C ASN A 44 -15.19 -18.06 1.88
N ASN A 45 -15.83 -18.21 3.05
CA ASN A 45 -16.19 -17.08 3.91
C ASN A 45 -14.97 -16.34 4.48
N ARG A 46 -13.88 -17.06 4.75
CA ARG A 46 -12.62 -16.47 5.25
C ARG A 46 -11.86 -15.72 4.17
N TYR A 47 -11.82 -16.29 2.97
CA TYR A 47 -11.28 -15.60 1.80
C TYR A 47 -12.02 -14.29 1.54
N THR A 48 -13.35 -14.35 1.58
CA THR A 48 -14.24 -13.21 1.44
C THR A 48 -13.96 -12.16 2.51
N LEU A 49 -13.86 -12.56 3.77
CA LEU A 49 -13.55 -11.66 4.89
C LEU A 49 -12.17 -10.99 4.74
N MET A 50 -11.14 -11.75 4.38
CA MET A 50 -9.79 -11.23 4.12
C MET A 50 -9.80 -10.22 2.97
N TYR A 51 -10.41 -10.58 1.85
CA TYR A 51 -10.47 -9.75 0.66
C TYR A 51 -11.18 -8.43 0.93
N TYR A 52 -12.39 -8.46 1.52
CA TYR A 52 -13.15 -7.26 1.83
C TYR A 52 -12.46 -6.40 2.89
N SER A 53 -11.80 -7.01 3.88
CA SER A 53 -11.04 -6.25 4.88
C SER A 53 -9.87 -5.51 4.26
N GLY A 54 -9.07 -6.17 3.43
CA GLY A 54 -7.96 -5.55 2.71
C GLY A 54 -8.43 -4.46 1.75
N PHE A 55 -9.49 -4.75 0.98
CA PHE A 55 -10.10 -3.79 0.06
C PHE A 55 -10.63 -2.56 0.79
N PHE A 56 -11.34 -2.73 1.91
CA PHE A 56 -11.86 -1.62 2.71
C PHE A 56 -10.73 -0.75 3.27
N ILE A 57 -9.68 -1.36 3.81
CA ILE A 57 -8.49 -0.62 4.27
C ILE A 57 -7.95 0.24 3.13
N SER A 58 -7.68 -0.35 1.97
CA SER A 58 -7.11 0.38 0.83
C SER A 58 -8.02 1.50 0.35
N ILE A 59 -9.32 1.25 0.17
CA ILE A 59 -10.24 2.26 -0.37
C ILE A 59 -10.37 3.48 0.55
N VAL A 60 -10.38 3.29 1.88
CA VAL A 60 -10.41 4.41 2.83
C VAL A 60 -9.21 5.33 2.61
N TRP A 61 -8.01 4.77 2.44
CA TRP A 61 -6.79 5.55 2.23
C TRP A 61 -6.75 6.24 0.87
N TYR A 62 -7.32 5.62 -0.18
CA TYR A 62 -7.45 6.27 -1.49
C TYR A 62 -8.50 7.39 -1.52
N ILE A 63 -9.50 7.38 -0.63
CA ILE A 63 -10.50 8.44 -0.51
C ILE A 63 -10.00 9.62 0.34
N MET A 64 -9.21 9.36 1.39
CA MET A 64 -8.75 10.39 2.33
C MET A 64 -8.08 11.61 1.66
N PRO A 65 -7.24 11.49 0.62
CA PRO A 65 -6.64 12.64 -0.04
C PRO A 65 -7.63 13.60 -0.72
N PHE A 66 -8.83 13.14 -1.06
CA PHE A 66 -9.87 13.99 -1.66
C PHE A 66 -10.65 14.82 -0.63
N LEU A 67 -10.59 14.46 0.64
CA LEU A 67 -11.30 15.19 1.68
C LEU A 67 -10.79 16.63 1.77
N ASN A 68 -11.65 17.53 2.26
CA ASN A 68 -11.28 18.92 2.47
C ASN A 68 -10.15 19.02 3.51
N GLN A 69 -8.98 19.51 3.09
CA GLN A 69 -7.76 19.60 3.90
C GLN A 69 -6.81 20.64 3.30
N PRO A 70 -5.83 21.14 4.09
CA PRO A 70 -4.74 21.94 3.57
C PRO A 70 -3.98 21.19 2.47
N ARG A 71 -3.53 21.93 1.45
CA ARG A 71 -2.83 21.35 0.30
C ARG A 71 -1.47 21.99 0.14
N PHE A 72 -0.51 21.19 -0.31
CA PHE A 72 0.74 21.72 -0.80
C PHE A 72 0.54 22.68 -1.96
N LYS A 73 1.48 23.59 -2.16
CA LYS A 73 1.43 24.55 -3.26
C LYS A 73 1.46 23.86 -4.63
N LEU A 74 2.37 22.90 -4.81
CA LEU A 74 2.43 22.11 -6.03
C LEU A 74 1.46 20.93 -5.88
N ASN A 75 0.35 20.97 -6.62
CA ASN A 75 -0.65 19.91 -6.67
C ASN A 75 -1.46 20.03 -7.96
N ILE A 76 -2.25 19.03 -8.31
CA ILE A 76 -3.01 19.02 -9.56
C ILE A 76 -4.08 20.13 -9.62
N PHE A 77 -4.67 20.51 -8.49
CA PHE A 77 -5.70 21.55 -8.48
C PHE A 77 -5.10 22.94 -8.76
N SER A 78 -3.84 23.20 -8.39
CA SER A 78 -3.15 24.45 -8.65
C SER A 78 -2.80 24.66 -10.13
N LEU A 79 -2.93 23.64 -10.98
CA LEU A 79 -2.82 23.79 -12.43
C LEU A 79 -3.99 24.60 -13.02
N PHE A 80 -5.12 24.65 -12.34
CA PHE A 80 -6.31 25.39 -12.76
C PHE A 80 -6.35 26.82 -12.20
N ASP A 81 -5.39 27.19 -11.36
CA ASP A 81 -5.24 28.56 -10.87
C ASP A 81 -4.32 29.33 -11.84
N THR A 82 -4.92 30.16 -12.68
CA THR A 82 -4.23 30.93 -13.75
C THR A 82 -3.12 31.85 -13.23
N LYS A 83 -3.08 32.13 -11.94
CA LYS A 83 -2.03 32.93 -11.28
C LYS A 83 -0.77 32.12 -10.94
N VAL A 84 -0.81 30.80 -11.06
CA VAL A 84 0.22 29.87 -10.55
C VAL A 84 0.65 28.84 -11.61
N ILE A 85 0.38 29.08 -12.91
CA ILE A 85 0.90 28.18 -13.97
C ILE A 85 2.41 28.42 -14.09
N ILE A 86 3.16 27.72 -13.24
CA ILE A 86 4.61 27.69 -13.26
C ILE A 86 4.99 26.35 -13.89
N LEU A 87 5.98 26.34 -14.76
CA LEU A 87 6.47 25.13 -15.43
C LEU A 87 6.79 24.00 -14.44
N GLU A 88 7.32 24.36 -13.26
CA GLU A 88 7.64 23.44 -12.16
C GLU A 88 6.41 22.66 -11.69
N ASN A 89 5.23 23.32 -11.61
CA ASN A 89 4.00 22.66 -11.20
C ASN A 89 3.54 21.64 -12.25
N VAL A 90 3.65 21.98 -13.53
CA VAL A 90 3.30 21.06 -14.63
C VAL A 90 4.22 19.83 -14.59
N LEU A 91 5.54 20.04 -14.52
CA LEU A 91 6.51 18.96 -14.46
C LEU A 91 6.31 18.06 -13.23
N TYR A 92 6.08 18.68 -12.07
CA TYR A 92 5.78 17.96 -10.82
C TYR A 92 4.60 16.99 -10.97
N ASN A 93 3.48 17.48 -11.50
CA ASN A 93 2.28 16.68 -11.69
C ASN A 93 2.46 15.59 -12.76
N ILE A 94 3.16 15.88 -13.85
CA ILE A 94 3.49 14.86 -14.88
C ILE A 94 4.33 13.73 -14.28
N ILE A 95 5.33 14.05 -13.48
CA ILE A 95 6.19 13.05 -12.82
C ILE A 95 5.35 12.18 -11.89
N LEU A 96 4.48 12.75 -11.07
CA LEU A 96 3.64 11.98 -10.15
C LEU A 96 2.63 11.09 -10.88
N ILE A 97 2.01 11.58 -11.96
CA ILE A 97 1.14 10.78 -12.83
C ILE A 97 1.92 9.61 -13.46
N ALA A 98 3.14 9.86 -13.92
CA ALA A 98 3.99 8.81 -14.47
C ALA A 98 4.37 7.75 -13.41
N LEU A 99 4.64 8.16 -12.17
CA LEU A 99 4.92 7.24 -11.06
C LEU A 99 3.69 6.41 -10.69
N ILE A 100 2.50 7.02 -10.62
CA ILE A 100 1.24 6.29 -10.43
C ILE A 100 1.08 5.25 -11.54
N GLY A 101 1.24 5.66 -12.80
CA GLY A 101 1.17 4.77 -13.95
C GLY A 101 2.19 3.63 -13.87
N TYR A 102 3.43 3.91 -13.48
CA TYR A 102 4.46 2.90 -13.29
C TYR A 102 4.08 1.86 -12.23
N PHE A 103 3.68 2.32 -11.02
CA PHE A 103 3.36 1.39 -9.94
C PHE A 103 2.06 0.62 -10.17
N MET A 104 1.05 1.23 -10.80
CA MET A 104 -0.20 0.54 -11.12
C MET A 104 -0.05 -0.43 -12.30
N PHE A 105 0.48 0.04 -13.43
CA PHE A 105 0.45 -0.73 -14.68
C PHE A 105 1.72 -1.53 -14.93
N VAL A 106 2.90 -1.01 -14.63
CA VAL A 106 4.15 -1.73 -14.92
C VAL A 106 4.52 -2.66 -13.78
N TRP A 107 4.60 -2.12 -12.57
CA TRP A 107 4.94 -2.91 -11.38
C TRP A 107 3.80 -3.83 -10.97
N GLY A 108 2.58 -3.30 -10.85
CA GLY A 108 1.38 -4.02 -10.44
C GLY A 108 1.06 -5.20 -11.37
N THR A 109 1.11 -5.01 -12.69
CA THR A 109 0.87 -6.10 -13.65
C THR A 109 1.88 -7.24 -13.49
N LYS A 110 3.16 -6.92 -13.27
CA LYS A 110 4.19 -7.95 -13.01
C LYS A 110 3.91 -8.73 -11.73
N VAL A 111 3.50 -8.05 -10.66
CA VAL A 111 3.14 -8.69 -9.38
C VAL A 111 1.92 -9.57 -9.53
N VAL A 112 0.84 -9.05 -10.17
CA VAL A 112 -0.40 -9.80 -10.40
C VAL A 112 -0.14 -11.04 -11.26
N ASN A 113 0.63 -10.93 -12.34
CA ASN A 113 0.97 -12.08 -13.19
C ASN A 113 1.74 -13.16 -12.42
N CYS A 114 2.67 -12.79 -11.53
CA CYS A 114 3.34 -13.75 -10.65
C CYS A 114 2.33 -14.40 -9.69
N ASN A 115 1.45 -13.62 -9.06
CA ASN A 115 0.45 -14.12 -8.11
C ASN A 115 -0.53 -15.09 -8.78
N LEU A 116 -1.01 -14.78 -9.98
CA LEU A 116 -1.92 -15.65 -10.72
C LEU A 116 -1.30 -17.03 -11.03
N GLN A 117 0.01 -17.11 -11.20
CA GLN A 117 0.70 -18.39 -11.41
C GLN A 117 0.71 -19.27 -10.14
N ALA A 118 0.71 -18.67 -8.96
CA ALA A 118 0.76 -19.40 -7.70
C ALA A 118 -0.62 -19.69 -7.10
N THR A 119 -1.64 -18.93 -7.50
CA THR A 119 -2.96 -18.94 -6.89
C THR A 119 -4.03 -19.57 -7.78
N LYS A 120 -3.62 -20.40 -8.76
CA LYS A 120 -4.58 -21.04 -9.70
C LYS A 120 -5.82 -21.64 -9.01
N ASP A 121 -5.71 -22.00 -7.72
CA ASP A 121 -6.80 -22.64 -7.02
C ASP A 121 -7.26 -21.97 -5.73
N ARG A 122 -6.43 -21.23 -4.94
CA ARG A 122 -6.86 -20.60 -3.66
C ARG A 122 -5.87 -19.56 -3.14
N PHE A 123 -6.31 -18.34 -2.98
CA PHE A 123 -5.50 -17.19 -2.50
C PHE A 123 -4.94 -17.37 -1.07
N LEU A 124 -5.67 -18.05 -0.19
CA LEU A 124 -5.23 -18.35 1.19
C LEU A 124 -4.30 -19.55 1.29
N HIS A 125 -4.21 -20.33 0.21
CA HIS A 125 -3.43 -21.57 0.17
C HIS A 125 -2.59 -21.57 -1.12
N PRO A 126 -1.51 -20.78 -1.16
CA PRO A 126 -0.67 -20.72 -2.33
C PRO A 126 -0.08 -22.10 -2.60
N SER A 127 -0.23 -22.59 -3.82
CA SER A 127 0.29 -23.89 -4.26
C SER A 127 1.81 -23.88 -4.46
N LYS A 128 2.40 -22.70 -4.62
CA LYS A 128 3.82 -22.49 -4.88
C LYS A 128 4.33 -21.21 -4.22
N LEU A 129 5.52 -21.25 -3.66
CA LEU A 129 6.23 -20.06 -3.24
C LEU A 129 6.73 -19.29 -4.46
N ILE A 130 6.35 -18.02 -4.58
CA ILE A 130 6.81 -17.16 -5.66
C ILE A 130 8.13 -16.51 -5.24
N THR A 131 9.15 -16.72 -6.05
CA THR A 131 10.50 -16.15 -5.84
C THR A 131 11.02 -15.38 -7.06
N ASP A 132 10.22 -15.34 -8.14
CA ASP A 132 10.57 -14.77 -9.44
C ASP A 132 10.02 -13.36 -9.63
N GLY A 133 10.46 -12.67 -10.68
CA GLY A 133 9.99 -11.34 -11.04
C GLY A 133 10.22 -10.31 -9.92
N PRO A 134 9.22 -9.52 -9.55
CA PRO A 134 9.34 -8.56 -8.45
C PRO A 134 9.65 -9.21 -7.10
N TYR A 135 9.24 -10.47 -6.88
CA TYR A 135 9.51 -11.24 -5.68
C TYR A 135 10.98 -11.63 -5.52
N LYS A 136 11.76 -11.66 -6.59
CA LYS A 136 13.21 -11.78 -6.51
C LYS A 136 13.88 -10.56 -5.89
N LYS A 137 13.27 -9.37 -6.04
CA LYS A 137 13.81 -8.11 -5.54
C LYS A 137 13.44 -7.85 -4.08
N VAL A 138 12.17 -8.08 -3.73
CA VAL A 138 11.62 -7.93 -2.37
C VAL A 138 10.54 -8.97 -2.13
N ARG A 139 10.36 -9.40 -0.88
CA ARG A 139 9.37 -10.44 -0.55
C ARG A 139 7.91 -9.98 -0.62
N ASN A 140 7.68 -8.68 -0.49
CA ASN A 140 6.33 -8.09 -0.46
C ASN A 140 6.17 -7.00 -1.54
N PRO A 141 6.36 -7.34 -2.82
CA PRO A 141 6.35 -6.34 -3.89
C PRO A 141 4.97 -5.71 -4.13
N MET A 142 3.89 -6.41 -3.79
CA MET A 142 2.53 -5.88 -3.89
C MET A 142 2.34 -4.70 -2.92
N ILE A 143 2.71 -4.88 -1.66
CA ILE A 143 2.63 -3.83 -0.63
C ILE A 143 3.54 -2.65 -0.98
N MET A 144 4.75 -2.91 -1.48
CA MET A 144 5.66 -1.83 -1.86
C MET A 144 5.12 -1.02 -3.04
N GLY A 145 4.55 -1.69 -4.05
CA GLY A 145 3.89 -1.02 -5.17
C GLY A 145 2.71 -0.17 -4.73
N ASP A 146 1.87 -0.69 -3.84
CA ASP A 146 0.73 0.02 -3.28
C ASP A 146 1.17 1.26 -2.48
N LEU A 147 2.15 1.11 -1.58
CA LEU A 147 2.68 2.23 -0.80
C LEU A 147 3.21 3.35 -1.71
N PHE A 148 4.06 3.07 -2.68
CA PHE A 148 4.59 4.10 -3.55
C PHE A 148 3.54 4.72 -4.48
N CYS A 149 2.59 3.92 -4.99
CA CYS A 149 1.46 4.41 -5.76
C CYS A 149 0.62 5.38 -4.94
N HIS A 150 0.27 4.99 -3.72
CA HIS A 150 -0.54 5.78 -2.81
C HIS A 150 0.16 7.08 -2.38
N LEU A 151 1.48 7.02 -2.09
CA LEU A 151 2.26 8.22 -1.79
C LEU A 151 2.28 9.20 -2.98
N SER A 152 2.43 8.70 -4.21
CA SER A 152 2.32 9.53 -5.42
C SER A 152 0.96 10.22 -5.51
N PHE A 153 -0.10 9.49 -5.16
CA PHE A 153 -1.47 10.01 -5.20
C PHE A 153 -1.72 11.10 -4.15
N ILE A 154 -1.22 10.89 -2.92
CA ILE A 154 -1.26 11.90 -1.85
C ILE A 154 -0.56 13.19 -2.29
N LEU A 155 0.62 13.08 -2.89
CA LEU A 155 1.42 14.22 -3.33
C LEU A 155 0.81 14.90 -4.56
N LEU A 156 0.24 14.15 -5.51
CA LEU A 156 -0.48 14.67 -6.67
C LEU A 156 -1.67 15.57 -6.24
N LEU A 157 -2.40 15.13 -5.22
CA LEU A 157 -3.51 15.89 -4.65
C LEU A 157 -3.05 16.95 -3.63
N GLY A 158 -1.79 16.93 -3.23
CA GLY A 158 -1.20 17.85 -2.26
C GLY A 158 -1.76 17.69 -0.84
N ALA A 159 -2.23 16.52 -0.47
CA ALA A 159 -3.04 16.25 0.73
C ALA A 159 -2.18 16.19 2.01
N ILE A 160 -2.02 17.33 2.72
CA ILE A 160 -1.10 17.46 3.87
C ILE A 160 -1.53 16.58 5.05
N HIS A 161 -2.80 16.60 5.45
CA HIS A 161 -3.26 15.79 6.58
C HIS A 161 -3.12 14.30 6.31
N THR A 162 -3.46 13.85 5.10
CA THR A 162 -3.29 12.46 4.70
C THR A 162 -1.82 12.06 4.69
N LEU A 163 -0.93 12.95 4.27
CA LEU A 163 0.52 12.69 4.30
C LEU A 163 1.01 12.52 5.76
N CYS A 164 0.56 13.36 6.69
CA CYS A 164 0.91 13.21 8.12
C CYS A 164 0.41 11.86 8.69
N LEU A 165 -0.77 11.42 8.30
CA LEU A 165 -1.34 10.15 8.75
C LEU A 165 -0.77 8.94 7.99
N TYR A 166 -0.02 9.14 6.91
CA TYR A 166 0.48 8.07 6.05
C TYR A 166 1.37 7.06 6.78
N ILE A 167 2.01 7.45 7.87
CA ILE A 167 2.76 6.54 8.74
C ILE A 167 1.86 5.42 9.31
N ILE A 168 0.60 5.74 9.60
CA ILE A 168 -0.38 4.75 10.08
C ILE A 168 -0.66 3.73 8.97
N TYR A 169 -0.79 4.18 7.72
CA TYR A 169 -0.98 3.29 6.59
C TYR A 169 0.21 2.35 6.38
N ILE A 170 1.43 2.86 6.52
CA ILE A 170 2.65 2.03 6.50
C ILE A 170 2.59 0.97 7.61
N CYS A 171 2.23 1.35 8.83
CA CYS A 171 2.12 0.43 9.96
C CYS A 171 1.04 -0.65 9.71
N ILE A 172 -0.10 -0.29 9.13
CA ILE A 172 -1.16 -1.23 8.74
C ILE A 172 -0.60 -2.26 7.74
N ASN A 173 0.07 -1.81 6.69
CA ASN A 173 0.62 -2.69 5.66
C ASN A 173 1.73 -3.60 6.20
N ILE A 174 2.60 -3.11 7.08
CA ILE A 174 3.60 -3.93 7.78
C ILE A 174 2.91 -5.01 8.63
N THR A 175 1.81 -4.67 9.30
CA THR A 175 1.03 -5.61 10.11
C THR A 175 0.37 -6.68 9.24
N ILE A 176 -0.22 -6.30 8.11
CA ILE A 176 -0.76 -7.24 7.11
C ILE A 176 0.30 -8.25 6.69
N VAL A 177 1.47 -7.77 6.27
CA VAL A 177 2.61 -8.62 5.89
C VAL A 177 3.04 -9.54 7.02
N HIS A 178 3.07 -9.04 8.27
CA HIS A 178 3.43 -9.86 9.42
C HIS A 178 2.41 -11.00 9.64
N ILE A 179 1.12 -10.71 9.51
CA ILE A 179 0.03 -11.68 9.62
C ILE A 179 0.16 -12.76 8.53
N GLU A 180 0.32 -12.35 7.27
CA GLU A 180 0.50 -13.27 6.14
C GLU A 180 1.73 -14.16 6.31
N ASN A 181 2.86 -13.58 6.65
CA ASN A 181 4.11 -14.31 6.87
C ASN A 181 3.97 -15.34 7.99
N LYS A 182 3.34 -14.96 9.12
CA LYS A 182 3.23 -15.81 10.30
C LYS A 182 2.23 -16.94 10.10
N TYR A 183 1.08 -16.65 9.51
CA TYR A 183 -0.07 -17.56 9.46
C TYR A 183 -0.30 -18.22 8.10
N SER A 184 0.47 -17.84 7.07
CA SER A 184 0.41 -18.44 5.75
C SER A 184 1.79 -18.91 5.29
N LEU A 185 2.65 -18.04 4.81
CA LEU A 185 3.88 -18.42 4.11
C LEU A 185 4.82 -19.32 4.92
N ARG A 186 5.04 -19.02 6.21
CA ARG A 186 5.88 -19.86 7.09
C ARG A 186 5.26 -21.22 7.39
N VAL A 187 3.93 -21.31 7.38
CA VAL A 187 3.20 -22.55 7.67
C VAL A 187 3.25 -23.48 6.45
N TYR A 188 3.01 -22.95 5.27
CA TYR A 188 2.96 -23.74 4.03
C TYR A 188 4.35 -24.10 3.51
N PHE A 189 5.28 -23.15 3.46
CA PHE A 189 6.58 -23.34 2.80
C PHE A 189 7.77 -23.59 3.74
N LYS A 190 7.55 -23.56 5.04
CA LYS A 190 8.52 -23.97 6.10
C LYS A 190 9.97 -23.61 5.78
N LYS A 191 10.79 -24.61 5.38
CA LYS A 191 12.22 -24.45 5.09
C LYS A 191 12.46 -23.58 3.87
N GLU A 192 11.70 -23.78 2.80
CA GLU A 192 11.81 -23.06 1.55
C GLU A 192 11.61 -21.54 1.77
N TYR A 193 10.55 -21.17 2.51
CA TYR A 193 10.33 -19.78 2.87
C TYR A 193 11.45 -19.19 3.75
N LYS A 194 11.99 -19.99 4.67
CA LYS A 194 13.09 -19.54 5.54
C LYS A 194 14.36 -19.22 4.71
N GLU A 195 14.66 -20.04 3.74
CA GLU A 195 15.79 -19.86 2.84
C GLU A 195 15.61 -18.65 1.91
N TYR A 196 14.44 -18.52 1.31
CA TYR A 196 14.05 -17.34 0.54
C TYR A 196 14.13 -16.04 1.37
N ALA A 197 13.60 -16.08 2.61
CA ALA A 197 13.60 -14.93 3.51
C ALA A 197 15.01 -14.50 3.98
N LYS A 198 15.99 -15.39 3.95
CA LYS A 198 17.40 -15.10 4.26
C LYS A 198 18.07 -14.31 3.13
N ASN A 199 17.68 -14.58 1.88
CA ASN A 199 18.35 -14.05 0.69
C ASN A 199 17.64 -12.85 0.07
N THR A 200 16.36 -12.61 0.43
CA THR A 200 15.54 -11.55 -0.17
C THR A 200 15.00 -10.62 0.92
N PRO A 201 15.22 -9.30 0.81
CA PRO A 201 14.72 -8.32 1.78
C PRO A 201 13.19 -8.31 1.84
N ALA A 202 12.63 -7.95 3.00
CA ALA A 202 11.18 -7.94 3.20
C ALA A 202 10.48 -6.85 2.38
N TYR A 203 11.05 -5.64 2.37
CA TYR A 203 10.38 -4.44 1.85
C TYR A 203 11.24 -3.66 0.85
N MET A 204 12.47 -3.31 1.21
CA MET A 204 13.29 -2.36 0.46
C MET A 204 14.51 -3.04 -0.13
N ASN A 205 14.70 -2.89 -1.43
CA ASN A 205 15.95 -3.15 -2.12
C ASN A 205 16.58 -1.81 -2.55
N GLN A 206 17.74 -1.85 -3.18
CA GLN A 206 18.45 -0.66 -3.62
C GLN A 206 17.61 0.24 -4.56
N GLU A 207 16.86 -0.35 -5.48
CA GLU A 207 16.01 0.36 -6.44
C GLU A 207 14.85 1.10 -5.70
N LEU A 208 14.19 0.44 -4.76
CA LEU A 208 13.11 1.03 -3.98
C LEU A 208 13.59 2.12 -3.01
N TRP A 209 14.83 2.02 -2.51
CA TRP A 209 15.44 3.09 -1.74
C TRP A 209 15.65 4.35 -2.57
N LEU A 210 16.01 4.25 -3.85
CA LEU A 210 16.10 5.40 -4.74
C LEU A 210 14.74 6.10 -4.90
N PHE A 211 13.66 5.32 -5.07
CA PHE A 211 12.31 5.91 -5.06
C PHE A 211 11.99 6.61 -3.73
N ALA A 212 12.31 5.99 -2.60
CA ALA A 212 12.05 6.58 -1.28
C ALA A 212 12.81 7.92 -1.10
N ILE A 213 14.07 7.99 -1.49
CA ILE A 213 14.88 9.22 -1.47
C ILE A 213 14.26 10.27 -2.39
N PHE A 214 13.84 9.88 -3.60
CA PHE A 214 13.21 10.78 -4.55
C PHE A 214 11.90 11.38 -3.98
N TYR A 215 11.02 10.56 -3.38
CA TYR A 215 9.80 11.05 -2.74
C TYR A 215 10.08 11.97 -1.57
N PHE A 216 11.08 11.63 -0.74
CA PHE A 216 11.48 12.48 0.37
C PHE A 216 11.94 13.86 -0.15
N THR A 217 12.75 13.88 -1.19
CA THR A 217 13.22 15.14 -1.83
C THR A 217 12.04 15.97 -2.34
N ILE A 218 11.08 15.35 -3.03
CA ILE A 218 9.86 16.02 -3.50
C ILE A 218 9.07 16.62 -2.34
N ILE A 219 8.89 15.89 -1.24
CA ILE A 219 8.17 16.36 -0.06
C ILE A 219 8.87 17.59 0.54
N VAL A 220 10.18 17.53 0.71
CA VAL A 220 10.98 18.64 1.26
C VAL A 220 10.85 19.89 0.38
N ILE A 221 11.03 19.75 -0.93
CA ILE A 221 10.93 20.88 -1.89
C ILE A 221 9.52 21.48 -1.83
N ASN A 222 8.47 20.65 -1.90
CA ASN A 222 7.10 21.15 -1.90
C ASN A 222 6.70 21.80 -0.57
N THR A 223 7.18 21.27 0.55
CA THR A 223 7.00 21.88 1.87
C THR A 223 7.67 23.25 1.91
N TYR A 224 8.91 23.36 1.47
CA TYR A 224 9.65 24.63 1.42
C TYR A 224 8.92 25.67 0.56
N LEU A 225 8.52 25.29 -0.65
CA LEU A 225 7.77 26.16 -1.55
C LEU A 225 6.42 26.59 -0.94
N THR A 226 5.76 25.70 -0.23
CA THR A 226 4.49 26.03 0.44
C THR A 226 4.69 27.02 1.57
N THR A 227 5.78 26.92 2.35
CA THR A 227 6.06 27.84 3.46
C THR A 227 6.52 29.21 3.02
N LEU A 228 7.18 29.34 1.85
CA LEU A 228 7.61 30.63 1.33
C LEU A 228 6.46 31.53 0.84
N TYR A 229 5.29 30.96 0.61
CA TYR A 229 4.16 31.69 -0.01
C TYR A 229 2.94 31.78 0.93
N ILE A 230 3.11 31.45 2.22
CA ILE A 230 2.17 31.79 3.28
C ILE A 230 2.55 33.14 3.88
#